data_125d5e2902895efbfc884cbad64d8b13
#
_entry.id   125d5e2902895efbfc884cbad64d8b13
#
_cell.length_a   1.000
_cell.length_b   1.000
_cell.length_c   1.000
_cell.angle_alpha   90.00
_cell.angle_beta   90.00
_cell.angle_gamma   90.00
#
_symmetry.space_group_name_H-M   'P 1'
#
loop_
_entity.id
_entity.type
_entity.pdbx_description
1 polymer ?
#
loop_
_entity_poly.entity_id
_entity_poly.type
_entity_poly.pdbx_seq_one_letter_code
_entity_poly.pdbx_strand_id
1 'polypeptide(L)'
;MTGAISYSGLSNAMDRSQVAISRGESSAYKSMSQIAMAMRLHHLINCLLSQGISASREFMDRMEKGEDGTKKSVLAFLRDPRIRELRKSISEMDESHSKMGAVRRLVRERIRREEGSRVIVFASYRDTISSLDEALEGLEGVRSVQFVGQSSRGGREGLSPKRQVERLDSFRSGESNVLLATSIGEEGLDIPAADLVIFYEPVSSEIRTIQRRGRTGRRRLGEVVVLIAEDTRDEGSMAAAKRKEKGMQRAVHRVRRSLPRGHHSDLSNLDSFTILGEGKILASDFVISERERNRPEMIDEDRTDLPGGEAVSSEPLDPSTFRPRGQSGLEDF
;
A
#
# COMPACT_ATOMS: atom_id res chain seq x y z
N MET A 1 -29.34 -19.88 -1.05
CA MET A 1 -27.95 -19.51 -0.67
C MET A 1 -27.19 -19.14 -1.94
N THR A 2 -27.18 -17.88 -2.29
CA THR A 2 -26.34 -17.37 -3.39
C THR A 2 -24.93 -17.20 -2.83
N GLY A 3 -24.08 -18.22 -2.97
CA GLY A 3 -22.69 -18.12 -2.63
C GLY A 3 -22.04 -16.99 -3.44
N ALA A 4 -21.47 -16.00 -2.76
CA ALA A 4 -20.76 -14.92 -3.41
C ALA A 4 -19.68 -15.50 -4.32
N ILE A 5 -19.75 -15.20 -5.63
CA ILE A 5 -18.75 -15.64 -6.60
C ILE A 5 -17.46 -14.92 -6.31
N SER A 6 -16.47 -15.63 -5.78
CA SER A 6 -15.16 -15.06 -5.51
C SER A 6 -14.28 -15.04 -6.77
N TYR A 7 -13.39 -14.06 -6.88
CA TYR A 7 -12.43 -13.99 -7.99
C TYR A 7 -11.55 -15.25 -8.07
N SER A 8 -11.13 -15.81 -6.94
CA SER A 8 -10.37 -17.06 -6.88
C SER A 8 -11.17 -18.25 -7.42
N GLY A 9 -12.49 -18.30 -7.15
CA GLY A 9 -13.38 -19.30 -7.72
C GLY A 9 -13.47 -19.20 -9.24
N LEU A 10 -13.58 -17.98 -9.77
CA LEU A 10 -13.58 -17.73 -11.22
C LEU A 10 -12.22 -18.08 -11.86
N SER A 11 -11.11 -17.74 -11.22
CA SER A 11 -9.76 -18.11 -11.69
C SER A 11 -9.59 -19.62 -11.75
N ASN A 12 -9.93 -20.35 -10.70
CA ASN A 12 -9.88 -21.81 -10.67
C ASN A 12 -10.78 -22.46 -11.73
N ALA A 13 -11.94 -21.86 -12.02
CA ALA A 13 -12.84 -22.32 -13.07
C ALA A 13 -12.25 -22.07 -14.46
N MET A 14 -11.56 -20.93 -14.67
CA MET A 14 -10.83 -20.61 -15.89
C MET A 14 -9.73 -21.65 -16.16
N ASP A 15 -8.91 -21.97 -15.17
CA ASP A 15 -7.82 -22.93 -15.26
C ASP A 15 -8.36 -24.32 -15.63
N ARG A 16 -9.45 -24.76 -14.99
CA ARG A 16 -10.12 -26.05 -15.33
C ARG A 16 -10.64 -26.06 -16.76
N SER A 17 -11.25 -24.96 -17.24
CA SER A 17 -11.73 -24.85 -18.60
C SER A 17 -10.57 -24.89 -19.60
N GLN A 18 -9.43 -24.32 -19.27
CA GLN A 18 -8.23 -24.36 -20.11
C GLN A 18 -7.68 -25.79 -20.24
N VAL A 19 -7.63 -26.53 -19.11
CA VAL A 19 -7.26 -27.96 -19.13
C VAL A 19 -8.27 -28.82 -19.94
N ALA A 20 -9.56 -28.54 -19.83
CA ALA A 20 -10.55 -29.25 -20.62
C ALA A 20 -10.39 -28.99 -22.14
N ILE A 21 -10.09 -27.76 -22.54
CA ILE A 21 -9.77 -27.40 -23.92
C ILE A 21 -8.54 -28.15 -24.42
N SER A 22 -7.46 -28.24 -23.62
CA SER A 22 -6.26 -28.99 -24.01
C SER A 22 -6.50 -30.50 -24.19
N ARG A 23 -7.58 -31.03 -23.60
CA ARG A 23 -8.04 -32.39 -23.77
C ARG A 23 -9.00 -32.58 -24.96
N GLY A 24 -9.30 -31.50 -25.70
CA GLY A 24 -10.16 -31.55 -26.89
C GLY A 24 -11.65 -31.33 -26.61
N GLU A 25 -12.05 -30.93 -25.39
CA GLU A 25 -13.46 -30.70 -25.05
C GLU A 25 -13.94 -29.36 -25.60
N SER A 26 -14.66 -29.40 -26.74
CA SER A 26 -15.15 -28.21 -27.44
C SER A 26 -16.14 -27.37 -26.59
N SER A 27 -16.95 -28.02 -25.72
CA SER A 27 -17.89 -27.35 -24.84
C SER A 27 -17.20 -26.38 -23.84
N ALA A 28 -15.94 -26.63 -23.49
CA ALA A 28 -15.15 -25.81 -22.56
C ALA A 28 -14.86 -24.39 -23.10
N TYR A 29 -14.84 -24.17 -24.40
CA TYR A 29 -14.70 -22.83 -25.00
C TYR A 29 -15.85 -21.90 -24.61
N LYS A 30 -17.10 -22.40 -24.58
CA LYS A 30 -18.24 -21.61 -24.12
C LYS A 30 -18.14 -21.27 -22.66
N SER A 31 -17.78 -22.24 -21.82
CA SER A 31 -17.55 -22.03 -20.38
C SER A 31 -16.47 -21.01 -20.13
N MET A 32 -15.32 -21.10 -20.82
CA MET A 32 -14.22 -20.14 -20.69
C MET A 32 -14.64 -18.71 -21.08
N SER A 33 -15.45 -18.56 -22.13
CA SER A 33 -15.99 -17.25 -22.53
C SER A 33 -16.91 -16.65 -21.46
N GLN A 34 -17.78 -17.45 -20.85
CA GLN A 34 -18.67 -17.01 -19.76
C GLN A 34 -17.91 -16.65 -18.50
N ILE A 35 -16.90 -17.45 -18.13
CA ILE A 35 -16.05 -17.16 -16.99
C ILE A 35 -15.27 -15.85 -17.21
N ALA A 36 -14.70 -15.64 -18.40
CA ALA A 36 -14.02 -14.41 -18.76
C ALA A 36 -14.94 -13.18 -18.66
N MET A 37 -16.20 -13.34 -19.05
CA MET A 37 -17.23 -12.30 -18.91
C MET A 37 -17.53 -11.98 -17.44
N ALA A 38 -17.69 -13.02 -16.61
CA ALA A 38 -17.90 -12.88 -15.17
C ALA A 38 -16.69 -12.22 -14.46
N MET A 39 -15.47 -12.57 -14.85
CA MET A 39 -14.24 -11.94 -14.30
C MET A 39 -14.16 -10.45 -14.64
N ARG A 40 -14.51 -10.05 -15.85
CA ARG A 40 -14.56 -8.64 -16.26
C ARG A 40 -15.62 -7.87 -15.47
N LEU A 41 -16.80 -8.45 -15.32
CA LEU A 41 -17.87 -7.84 -14.52
C LEU A 41 -17.44 -7.68 -13.05
N HIS A 42 -16.86 -8.73 -12.48
CA HIS A 42 -16.32 -8.68 -11.12
C HIS A 42 -15.25 -7.59 -10.95
N HIS A 43 -14.35 -7.46 -11.94
CA HIS A 43 -13.34 -6.41 -11.92
C HIS A 43 -13.96 -5.01 -12.02
N LEU A 44 -14.94 -4.80 -12.91
CA LEU A 44 -15.66 -3.54 -13.06
C LEU A 44 -16.38 -3.14 -11.76
N ILE A 45 -17.05 -4.10 -11.10
CA ILE A 45 -17.70 -3.87 -9.80
C ILE A 45 -16.66 -3.44 -8.76
N ASN A 46 -15.51 -4.12 -8.69
CA ASN A 46 -14.45 -3.74 -7.76
C ASN A 46 -13.87 -2.35 -8.06
N CYS A 47 -13.72 -1.98 -9.33
CA CYS A 47 -13.31 -0.63 -9.70
C CYS A 47 -14.33 0.41 -9.20
N LEU A 48 -15.62 0.20 -9.45
CA LEU A 48 -16.67 1.11 -9.00
C LEU A 48 -16.71 1.26 -7.48
N LEU A 49 -16.65 0.15 -6.75
CA LEU A 49 -16.82 0.14 -5.30
C LEU A 49 -15.58 0.59 -4.51
N SER A 50 -14.38 0.36 -5.05
CA SER A 50 -13.13 0.58 -4.29
C SER A 50 -12.24 1.67 -4.87
N GLN A 51 -12.36 1.98 -6.17
CA GLN A 51 -11.48 2.92 -6.86
C GLN A 51 -12.20 4.18 -7.33
N GLY A 52 -13.46 4.07 -7.73
CA GLY A 52 -14.29 5.18 -8.19
C GLY A 52 -14.64 5.12 -9.68
N ILE A 53 -15.31 6.18 -10.12
CA ILE A 53 -15.87 6.30 -11.47
C ILE A 53 -14.76 6.36 -12.53
N SER A 54 -13.72 7.16 -12.30
CA SER A 54 -12.62 7.37 -13.25
C SER A 54 -11.86 6.09 -13.56
N ALA A 55 -11.53 5.26 -12.53
CA ALA A 55 -10.89 3.97 -12.73
C ALA A 55 -11.80 3.00 -13.51
N SER A 56 -13.11 3.06 -13.30
CA SER A 56 -14.10 2.24 -14.00
C SER A 56 -14.23 2.64 -15.46
N ARG A 57 -14.25 3.94 -15.74
CA ARG A 57 -14.27 4.49 -17.11
C ARG A 57 -13.04 4.05 -17.89
N GLU A 58 -11.86 4.20 -17.32
CA GLU A 58 -10.61 3.79 -17.94
C GLU A 58 -10.53 2.27 -18.19
N PHE A 59 -11.03 1.47 -17.26
CA PHE A 59 -11.13 0.02 -17.47
C PHE A 59 -11.97 -0.32 -18.70
N MET A 60 -13.13 0.33 -18.88
CA MET A 60 -14.00 0.16 -20.02
C MET A 60 -13.33 0.61 -21.33
N ASP A 61 -12.69 1.77 -21.32
CA ASP A 61 -11.99 2.34 -22.47
C ASP A 61 -10.80 1.49 -22.90
N ARG A 62 -10.03 0.95 -21.95
CA ARG A 62 -8.94 -0.01 -22.28
C ARG A 62 -9.44 -1.27 -22.94
N MET A 63 -10.57 -1.80 -22.50
CA MET A 63 -11.16 -2.98 -23.14
C MET A 63 -11.57 -2.70 -24.58
N GLU A 64 -12.02 -1.50 -24.90
CA GLU A 64 -12.44 -1.14 -26.25
C GLU A 64 -11.25 -0.82 -27.16
N LYS A 65 -10.29 -0.04 -26.67
CA LYS A 65 -9.16 0.48 -27.47
C LYS A 65 -7.92 -0.42 -27.44
N GLY A 66 -7.84 -1.37 -26.49
CA GLY A 66 -6.67 -2.23 -26.31
C GLY A 66 -6.59 -3.35 -27.33
N GLU A 67 -5.41 -3.99 -27.41
CA GLU A 67 -5.16 -5.18 -28.29
C GLU A 67 -6.16 -6.30 -28.05
N ASP A 68 -6.73 -6.39 -26.85
CA ASP A 68 -7.79 -7.35 -26.50
C ASP A 68 -9.18 -6.99 -27.08
N GLY A 69 -9.36 -5.75 -27.56
CA GLY A 69 -10.65 -5.26 -28.05
C GLY A 69 -11.24 -6.07 -29.22
N THR A 70 -10.38 -6.75 -29.97
CA THR A 70 -10.80 -7.63 -31.08
C THR A 70 -11.23 -9.04 -30.63
N LYS A 71 -10.92 -9.45 -29.39
CA LYS A 71 -11.29 -10.77 -28.86
C LYS A 71 -12.79 -10.92 -28.76
N LYS A 72 -13.33 -12.02 -29.29
CA LYS A 72 -14.78 -12.33 -29.30
C LYS A 72 -15.46 -12.18 -27.93
N SER A 73 -14.74 -12.58 -26.84
CA SER A 73 -15.27 -12.50 -25.49
C SER A 73 -15.32 -11.06 -24.95
N VAL A 74 -14.43 -10.15 -25.40
CA VAL A 74 -14.46 -8.73 -25.06
C VAL A 74 -15.58 -8.04 -25.82
N LEU A 75 -15.69 -8.31 -27.12
CA LEU A 75 -16.78 -7.78 -27.94
C LEU A 75 -18.15 -8.22 -27.42
N ALA A 76 -18.29 -9.48 -27.00
CA ALA A 76 -19.53 -9.99 -26.40
C ALA A 76 -19.89 -9.24 -25.10
N PHE A 77 -18.88 -8.95 -24.23
CA PHE A 77 -19.07 -8.16 -23.01
C PHE A 77 -19.51 -6.73 -23.33
N LEU A 78 -18.79 -6.03 -24.22
CA LEU A 78 -19.06 -4.64 -24.56
C LEU A 78 -20.39 -4.45 -25.33
N ARG A 79 -20.86 -5.49 -26.02
CA ARG A 79 -22.14 -5.48 -26.77
C ARG A 79 -23.34 -5.80 -25.89
N ASP A 80 -23.19 -6.35 -24.70
CA ASP A 80 -24.32 -6.60 -23.79
C ASP A 80 -25.06 -5.28 -23.51
N PRO A 81 -26.39 -5.22 -23.70
CA PRO A 81 -27.16 -3.99 -23.53
C PRO A 81 -26.99 -3.35 -22.13
N ARG A 82 -26.92 -4.18 -21.09
CA ARG A 82 -26.73 -3.73 -19.69
C ARG A 82 -25.36 -3.09 -19.48
N ILE A 83 -24.32 -3.66 -20.12
CA ILE A 83 -22.96 -3.09 -20.05
C ILE A 83 -22.87 -1.79 -20.83
N ARG A 84 -23.56 -1.67 -21.96
CA ARG A 84 -23.63 -0.39 -22.72
C ARG A 84 -24.34 0.70 -21.94
N GLU A 85 -25.45 0.37 -21.30
CA GLU A 85 -26.19 1.30 -20.44
C GLU A 85 -25.34 1.74 -19.25
N LEU A 86 -24.71 0.79 -18.55
CA LEU A 86 -23.80 1.08 -17.44
C LEU A 86 -22.64 1.97 -17.89
N ARG A 87 -22.04 1.68 -19.06
CA ARG A 87 -20.96 2.50 -19.61
C ARG A 87 -21.41 3.92 -19.88
N LYS A 88 -22.60 4.11 -20.45
CA LYS A 88 -23.19 5.43 -20.67
C LYS A 88 -23.33 6.17 -19.34
N SER A 89 -23.92 5.52 -18.33
CA SER A 89 -24.05 6.12 -17.00
C SER A 89 -22.72 6.52 -16.40
N ILE A 90 -21.70 5.62 -16.45
CA ILE A 90 -20.33 5.90 -15.96
C ILE A 90 -19.68 7.09 -16.71
N SER A 91 -19.96 7.25 -18.03
CA SER A 91 -19.38 8.35 -18.81
C SER A 91 -19.97 9.72 -18.46
N GLU A 92 -21.21 9.74 -18.00
CA GLU A 92 -21.96 10.95 -17.63
C GLU A 92 -21.78 11.36 -16.15
N MET A 93 -21.24 10.47 -15.30
CA MET A 93 -21.05 10.75 -13.87
C MET A 93 -19.71 11.41 -13.58
N ASP A 94 -19.71 12.37 -12.67
CA ASP A 94 -18.49 12.92 -12.09
C ASP A 94 -17.88 11.96 -11.04
N GLU A 95 -16.59 12.13 -10.74
CA GLU A 95 -15.94 11.37 -9.68
C GLU A 95 -16.50 11.77 -8.30
N SER A 96 -17.14 10.83 -7.63
CA SER A 96 -17.83 11.08 -6.35
C SER A 96 -17.47 10.07 -5.26
N HIS A 97 -16.43 9.26 -5.46
CA HIS A 97 -16.07 8.24 -4.49
C HIS A 97 -15.67 8.83 -3.14
N SER A 98 -16.22 8.29 -2.05
CA SER A 98 -16.02 8.80 -0.67
C SER A 98 -14.56 8.90 -0.26
N LYS A 99 -13.69 7.99 -0.74
CA LYS A 99 -12.24 8.03 -0.49
C LYS A 99 -11.56 9.27 -1.07
N MET A 100 -12.04 9.80 -2.21
CA MET A 100 -11.50 11.05 -2.77
C MET A 100 -11.70 12.21 -1.80
N GLY A 101 -12.90 12.33 -1.25
CA GLY A 101 -13.21 13.34 -0.22
C GLY A 101 -12.40 13.14 1.06
N ALA A 102 -12.15 11.88 1.45
CA ALA A 102 -11.33 11.56 2.62
C ALA A 102 -9.86 11.97 2.40
N VAL A 103 -9.25 11.66 1.25
CA VAL A 103 -7.88 12.09 0.91
C VAL A 103 -7.79 13.61 0.92
N ARG A 104 -8.73 14.30 0.24
CA ARG A 104 -8.76 15.76 0.19
C ARG A 104 -8.82 16.39 1.58
N ARG A 105 -9.63 15.83 2.49
CA ARG A 105 -9.73 16.28 3.87
C ARG A 105 -8.43 16.06 4.63
N LEU A 106 -7.88 14.84 4.60
CA LEU A 106 -6.65 14.48 5.32
C LEU A 106 -5.45 15.31 4.87
N VAL A 107 -5.27 15.49 3.56
CA VAL A 107 -4.20 16.32 3.00
C VAL A 107 -4.34 17.77 3.46
N ARG A 108 -5.55 18.36 3.32
CA ARG A 108 -5.84 19.73 3.75
C ARG A 108 -5.59 19.94 5.25
N GLU A 109 -6.06 19.01 6.09
CA GLU A 109 -5.87 19.08 7.54
C GLU A 109 -4.37 19.00 7.91
N ARG A 110 -3.62 18.10 7.25
CA ARG A 110 -2.19 17.97 7.53
C ARG A 110 -1.41 19.21 7.15
N ILE A 111 -1.62 19.75 5.95
CA ILE A 111 -0.92 20.94 5.47
C ILE A 111 -1.27 22.18 6.32
N ARG A 112 -2.54 22.32 6.75
CA ARG A 112 -2.94 23.42 7.63
C ARG A 112 -2.39 23.32 9.04
N ARG A 113 -2.25 22.10 9.57
CA ARG A 113 -1.74 21.86 10.94
C ARG A 113 -0.27 22.19 11.07
N GLU A 114 0.53 21.92 10.05
CA GLU A 114 1.96 22.07 10.09
C GLU A 114 2.48 22.46 8.71
N GLU A 115 2.89 23.73 8.59
CA GLU A 115 3.49 24.25 7.38
C GLU A 115 4.79 23.48 7.05
N GLY A 116 4.98 23.15 5.77
CA GLY A 116 6.12 22.32 5.33
C GLY A 116 5.93 20.81 5.50
N SER A 117 4.78 20.34 6.00
CA SER A 117 4.45 18.91 6.01
C SER A 117 4.49 18.30 4.62
N ARG A 118 4.95 17.05 4.55
CA ARG A 118 4.99 16.24 3.33
C ARG A 118 4.02 15.10 3.43
N VAL A 119 3.23 14.92 2.39
CA VAL A 119 2.21 13.87 2.28
C VAL A 119 2.51 12.96 1.11
N ILE A 120 2.38 11.65 1.29
CA ILE A 120 2.43 10.68 0.20
C ILE A 120 1.09 9.96 0.13
N VAL A 121 0.51 9.87 -1.06
CA VAL A 121 -0.71 9.11 -1.32
C VAL A 121 -0.39 7.99 -2.29
N PHE A 122 -0.67 6.75 -1.91
CA PHE A 122 -0.49 5.57 -2.75
C PHE A 122 -1.82 5.05 -3.26
N ALA A 123 -1.90 4.79 -4.57
CA ALA A 123 -3.03 4.11 -5.20
C ALA A 123 -2.54 3.15 -6.28
N SER A 124 -3.25 2.03 -6.52
CA SER A 124 -2.85 1.00 -7.49
C SER A 124 -3.04 1.44 -8.95
N TYR A 125 -3.96 2.36 -9.22
CA TYR A 125 -4.33 2.75 -10.57
C TYR A 125 -3.88 4.18 -10.89
N ARG A 126 -3.33 4.37 -12.10
CA ARG A 126 -2.92 5.70 -12.58
C ARG A 126 -4.08 6.67 -12.69
N ASP A 127 -5.25 6.15 -13.05
CA ASP A 127 -6.45 6.97 -13.19
C ASP A 127 -6.91 7.50 -11.84
N THR A 128 -6.81 6.68 -10.79
CA THR A 128 -7.02 7.10 -9.41
C THR A 128 -6.02 8.20 -9.02
N ILE A 129 -4.75 8.09 -9.43
CA ILE A 129 -3.73 9.14 -9.21
C ILE A 129 -4.10 10.44 -9.93
N SER A 130 -4.54 10.37 -11.18
CA SER A 130 -4.98 11.56 -11.93
C SER A 130 -6.20 12.22 -11.29
N SER A 131 -7.21 11.43 -10.91
CA SER A 131 -8.40 11.94 -10.22
C SER A 131 -8.08 12.54 -8.84
N LEU A 132 -7.09 11.96 -8.14
CA LEU A 132 -6.59 12.52 -6.87
C LEU A 132 -5.90 13.87 -7.10
N ASP A 133 -5.11 13.99 -8.16
CA ASP A 133 -4.44 15.23 -8.51
C ASP A 133 -5.46 16.34 -8.80
N GLU A 134 -6.45 16.05 -9.65
CA GLU A 134 -7.59 16.93 -9.93
C GLU A 134 -8.36 17.29 -8.64
N ALA A 135 -8.63 16.32 -7.77
CA ALA A 135 -9.34 16.56 -6.51
C ALA A 135 -8.56 17.43 -5.52
N LEU A 136 -7.24 17.44 -5.59
CA LEU A 136 -6.37 18.25 -4.75
C LEU A 136 -6.10 19.64 -5.36
N GLU A 137 -6.38 19.82 -6.64
CA GLU A 137 -6.21 21.09 -7.33
C GLU A 137 -7.02 22.20 -6.64
N GLY A 138 -6.43 23.38 -6.55
CA GLY A 138 -7.05 24.55 -5.89
C GLY A 138 -7.12 24.49 -4.36
N LEU A 139 -6.58 23.45 -3.71
CA LEU A 139 -6.41 23.47 -2.26
C LEU A 139 -5.25 24.38 -1.85
N GLU A 140 -5.53 25.31 -0.95
CA GLU A 140 -4.54 26.25 -0.44
C GLU A 140 -3.34 25.54 0.20
N GLY A 141 -2.13 25.92 -0.21
CA GLY A 141 -0.88 25.37 0.29
C GLY A 141 -0.53 23.97 -0.23
N VAL A 142 -1.37 23.36 -1.07
CA VAL A 142 -1.14 22.03 -1.65
C VAL A 142 -0.45 22.18 -3.02
N ARG A 143 0.66 21.47 -3.20
CA ARG A 143 1.41 21.38 -4.46
C ARG A 143 1.67 19.90 -4.71
N SER A 144 0.76 19.28 -5.46
CA SER A 144 0.83 17.86 -5.77
C SER A 144 1.74 17.57 -6.96
N VAL A 145 2.34 16.38 -6.95
CA VAL A 145 3.12 15.84 -8.06
C VAL A 145 2.82 14.35 -8.24
N GLN A 146 2.55 13.94 -9.47
CA GLN A 146 2.28 12.55 -9.81
C GLN A 146 3.59 11.77 -10.00
N PHE A 147 3.67 10.58 -9.41
CA PHE A 147 4.76 9.64 -9.55
C PHE A 147 4.24 8.28 -9.98
N VAL A 148 4.40 7.95 -11.26
CA VAL A 148 3.88 6.73 -11.87
C VAL A 148 5.01 5.93 -12.52
N GLY A 149 4.78 4.62 -12.72
CA GLY A 149 5.77 3.73 -13.32
C GLY A 149 6.11 4.07 -14.77
N GLN A 150 7.21 3.49 -15.28
CA GLN A 150 7.77 3.78 -16.61
C GLN A 150 6.97 3.17 -17.77
N SER A 151 6.27 2.06 -17.52
CA SER A 151 5.52 1.37 -18.58
C SER A 151 4.37 2.22 -19.11
N SER A 152 4.30 2.45 -20.42
CA SER A 152 3.13 3.05 -21.06
C SER A 152 1.98 2.04 -21.02
N ARG A 153 0.81 2.48 -20.54
CA ARG A 153 -0.42 1.65 -20.47
C ARG A 153 -1.63 2.49 -20.87
N GLY A 154 -2.49 1.92 -21.70
CA GLY A 154 -3.78 2.54 -22.05
C GLY A 154 -3.66 3.90 -22.77
N GLY A 155 -2.62 4.12 -23.61
CA GLY A 155 -2.41 5.36 -24.33
C GLY A 155 -1.81 6.50 -23.49
N ARG A 156 -1.50 6.27 -22.21
CA ARG A 156 -0.76 7.23 -21.37
C ARG A 156 0.70 6.83 -21.27
N GLU A 157 1.58 7.78 -21.53
CA GLU A 157 3.03 7.58 -21.39
C GLU A 157 3.41 7.37 -19.92
N GLY A 158 4.32 6.41 -19.67
CA GLY A 158 4.99 6.27 -18.40
C GLY A 158 5.96 7.42 -18.14
N LEU A 159 6.32 7.65 -16.88
CA LEU A 159 7.39 8.59 -16.57
C LEU A 159 8.74 7.97 -16.92
N SER A 160 9.54 8.68 -17.73
CA SER A 160 10.93 8.29 -17.97
C SER A 160 11.73 8.31 -16.64
N PRO A 161 12.82 7.52 -16.52
CA PRO A 161 13.65 7.51 -15.30
C PRO A 161 14.10 8.92 -14.89
N LYS A 162 14.47 9.76 -15.84
CA LYS A 162 14.85 11.15 -15.60
C LYS A 162 13.72 11.95 -14.96
N ARG A 163 12.51 11.87 -15.52
CA ARG A 163 11.32 12.54 -14.95
C ARG A 163 10.94 11.99 -13.57
N GLN A 164 11.17 10.70 -13.32
CA GLN A 164 10.94 10.13 -11.98
C GLN A 164 11.89 10.76 -10.95
N VAL A 165 13.17 10.91 -11.27
CA VAL A 165 14.13 11.59 -10.40
C VAL A 165 13.74 13.05 -10.17
N GLU A 166 13.42 13.80 -11.22
CA GLU A 166 12.97 15.19 -11.12
C GLU A 166 11.75 15.36 -10.20
N ARG A 167 10.76 14.44 -10.28
CA ARG A 167 9.58 14.46 -9.43
C ARG A 167 9.91 14.19 -7.95
N LEU A 168 10.80 13.24 -7.68
CA LEU A 168 11.25 12.95 -6.32
C LEU A 168 12.09 14.11 -5.75
N ASP A 169 12.90 14.77 -6.57
CA ASP A 169 13.71 15.91 -6.15
C ASP A 169 12.84 17.13 -5.84
N SER A 170 11.82 17.41 -6.66
CA SER A 170 10.80 18.43 -6.36
C SER A 170 10.09 18.16 -5.01
N PHE A 171 9.80 16.89 -4.72
CA PHE A 171 9.23 16.50 -3.42
C PHE A 171 10.25 16.58 -2.28
N ARG A 172 11.52 16.23 -2.51
CA ARG A 172 12.61 16.35 -1.52
C ARG A 172 12.94 17.79 -1.17
N SER A 173 12.96 18.68 -2.15
CA SER A 173 13.23 20.11 -1.95
C SER A 173 12.09 20.84 -1.24
N GLY A 174 10.86 20.27 -1.30
CA GLY A 174 9.65 20.92 -0.80
C GLY A 174 8.98 21.86 -1.81
N GLU A 175 9.44 21.90 -3.06
CA GLU A 175 8.75 22.54 -4.18
C GLU A 175 7.36 21.93 -4.35
N SER A 176 7.27 20.58 -4.30
CA SER A 176 6.02 19.84 -4.14
C SER A 176 5.92 19.28 -2.72
N ASN A 177 4.73 19.31 -2.12
CA ASN A 177 4.52 18.79 -0.77
C ASN A 177 3.57 17.59 -0.71
N VAL A 178 2.95 17.23 -1.82
CA VAL A 178 2.12 16.02 -1.94
C VAL A 178 2.61 15.16 -3.11
N LEU A 179 3.03 13.94 -2.81
CA LEU A 179 3.44 12.95 -3.79
C LEU A 179 2.31 11.94 -4.02
N LEU A 180 1.79 11.86 -5.24
CA LEU A 180 0.76 10.90 -5.64
C LEU A 180 1.42 9.75 -6.41
N ALA A 181 1.51 8.55 -5.83
CA ALA A 181 2.30 7.45 -6.38
C ALA A 181 1.48 6.18 -6.67
N THR A 182 1.75 5.52 -7.81
CA THR A 182 1.01 4.29 -8.19
C THR A 182 1.47 3.04 -7.49
N SER A 183 2.70 2.90 -7.10
CA SER A 183 3.19 1.79 -6.30
C SER A 183 4.60 2.05 -5.79
N ILE A 184 4.91 1.39 -4.67
CA ILE A 184 6.24 1.41 -4.08
C ILE A 184 7.08 0.24 -4.61
N GLY A 185 6.50 -0.57 -5.51
CA GLY A 185 7.03 -1.87 -5.91
C GLY A 185 8.22 -1.83 -6.90
N GLU A 186 8.71 -0.67 -7.28
CA GLU A 186 9.99 -0.60 -7.99
C GLU A 186 11.11 -0.62 -6.93
N GLU A 187 11.63 -1.82 -6.69
CA GLU A 187 12.82 -2.06 -5.87
C GLU A 187 13.94 -1.11 -6.30
N GLY A 188 14.37 -0.24 -5.39
CA GLY A 188 15.50 0.66 -5.61
C GLY A 188 15.19 2.16 -5.54
N LEU A 189 13.93 2.59 -5.52
CA LEU A 189 13.60 4.00 -5.34
C LEU A 189 13.64 4.40 -3.86
N ASP A 190 14.51 5.35 -3.55
CA ASP A 190 14.56 5.97 -2.23
C ASP A 190 13.47 7.02 -2.10
N ILE A 191 12.30 6.59 -1.61
CA ILE A 191 11.17 7.48 -1.38
C ILE A 191 11.47 8.34 -0.15
N PRO A 192 11.38 9.68 -0.26
CA PRO A 192 11.67 10.58 0.83
C PRO A 192 10.74 10.36 2.03
N ALA A 193 11.21 10.70 3.23
CA ALA A 193 10.38 10.68 4.43
C ALA A 193 9.19 11.64 4.30
N ALA A 194 8.03 11.21 4.79
CA ALA A 194 6.80 11.98 4.80
C ALA A 194 6.20 12.01 6.21
N ASP A 195 5.45 13.07 6.49
CA ASP A 195 4.79 13.27 7.77
C ASP A 195 3.43 12.56 7.81
N LEU A 196 2.81 12.37 6.64
CA LEU A 196 1.58 11.60 6.46
C LEU A 196 1.69 10.72 5.22
N VAL A 197 1.35 9.45 5.37
CA VAL A 197 1.23 8.49 4.26
C VAL A 197 -0.20 7.98 4.20
N ILE A 198 -0.84 8.11 3.06
CA ILE A 198 -2.20 7.64 2.82
C ILE A 198 -2.16 6.51 1.81
N PHE A 199 -2.71 5.36 2.17
CA PHE A 199 -2.99 4.27 1.24
C PHE A 199 -4.45 4.35 0.81
N TYR A 200 -4.70 4.56 -0.46
CA TYR A 200 -6.05 4.63 -1.03
C TYR A 200 -6.77 3.28 -0.97
N GLU A 201 -6.01 2.18 -0.96
CA GLU A 201 -6.48 0.82 -0.72
C GLU A 201 -5.50 0.03 0.15
N PRO A 202 -5.97 -1.04 0.83
CA PRO A 202 -5.12 -1.88 1.66
C PRO A 202 -4.09 -2.67 0.84
N VAL A 203 -2.80 -2.46 1.13
CA VAL A 203 -1.69 -3.19 0.50
C VAL A 203 -0.78 -3.80 1.57
N SER A 204 -0.51 -5.10 1.47
CA SER A 204 0.10 -5.85 2.58
C SER A 204 1.61 -5.66 2.75
N SER A 205 2.35 -5.31 1.68
CA SER A 205 3.82 -5.26 1.70
C SER A 205 4.37 -3.85 1.92
N GLU A 206 3.72 -2.87 1.33
CA GLU A 206 4.20 -1.50 1.26
C GLU A 206 4.06 -0.75 2.59
N ILE A 207 3.00 -1.01 3.35
CA ILE A 207 2.75 -0.39 4.67
C ILE A 207 3.97 -0.56 5.59
N ARG A 208 4.61 -1.73 5.59
CA ARG A 208 5.78 -2.00 6.44
C ARG A 208 7.04 -1.27 6.00
N THR A 209 7.25 -1.17 4.70
CA THR A 209 8.44 -0.51 4.16
C THR A 209 8.43 0.96 4.56
N ILE A 210 7.26 1.60 4.54
CA ILE A 210 7.10 2.99 4.92
C ILE A 210 7.15 3.19 6.43
N GLN A 211 6.49 2.32 7.21
CA GLN A 211 6.57 2.37 8.67
C GLN A 211 8.00 2.20 9.20
N ARG A 212 8.83 1.36 8.53
CA ARG A 212 10.24 1.21 8.88
C ARG A 212 11.09 2.41 8.48
N ARG A 213 10.84 3.01 7.30
CA ARG A 213 11.59 4.19 6.82
C ARG A 213 11.21 5.47 7.53
N GLY A 214 9.98 5.63 8.01
CA GLY A 214 9.57 6.75 8.85
C GLY A 214 10.29 6.82 10.21
N ARG A 215 10.99 5.74 10.61
CA ARG A 215 11.82 5.69 11.82
C ARG A 215 13.26 6.16 11.61
N THR A 216 13.76 6.26 10.38
CA THR A 216 15.19 6.44 10.09
C THR A 216 15.63 7.87 9.80
N GLY A 217 14.82 8.90 9.95
CA GLY A 217 15.29 10.21 9.53
C GLY A 217 14.77 11.45 10.21
N ARG A 218 13.74 11.40 11.02
CA ARG A 218 13.21 12.58 11.72
C ARG A 218 12.73 12.26 13.13
N ARG A 219 12.79 13.25 14.03
CA ARG A 219 12.39 13.16 15.45
C ARG A 219 10.91 12.87 15.70
N ARG A 220 10.07 12.71 14.66
CA ARG A 220 8.63 12.38 14.76
C ARG A 220 8.29 11.20 13.85
N LEU A 221 7.49 10.26 14.37
CA LEU A 221 6.89 9.17 13.59
C LEU A 221 5.87 9.77 12.62
N GLY A 222 6.02 9.48 11.32
CA GLY A 222 5.00 9.84 10.34
C GLY A 222 3.71 9.05 10.59
N GLU A 223 2.58 9.72 10.33
CA GLU A 223 1.25 9.11 10.42
C GLU A 223 0.98 8.25 9.17
N VAL A 224 0.35 7.09 9.35
CA VAL A 224 -0.06 6.22 8.24
C VAL A 224 -1.56 5.98 8.32
N VAL A 225 -2.27 6.31 7.25
CA VAL A 225 -3.70 6.11 7.11
C VAL A 225 -3.97 5.14 5.96
N VAL A 226 -4.82 4.15 6.18
CA VAL A 226 -5.29 3.22 5.15
C VAL A 226 -6.78 3.42 4.96
N LEU A 227 -7.20 3.77 3.75
CA LEU A 227 -8.62 3.94 3.44
C LEU A 227 -9.25 2.61 3.08
N ILE A 228 -10.39 2.33 3.66
CA ILE A 228 -11.17 1.13 3.43
C ILE A 228 -12.58 1.54 3.06
N ALA A 229 -13.08 1.10 1.91
CA ALA A 229 -14.48 1.21 1.58
C ALA A 229 -15.22 0.01 2.23
N GLU A 230 -16.25 0.31 3.02
CA GLU A 230 -17.07 -0.68 3.70
C GLU A 230 -17.83 -1.55 2.69
N ASP A 231 -18.11 -2.79 3.07
CA ASP A 231 -18.79 -3.80 2.23
C ASP A 231 -18.12 -4.05 0.86
N THR A 232 -16.80 -3.81 0.77
CA THR A 232 -16.04 -4.00 -0.47
C THR A 232 -14.90 -5.00 -0.31
N ARG A 233 -14.20 -5.25 -1.42
CA ARG A 233 -12.97 -6.04 -1.44
C ARG A 233 -11.89 -5.49 -0.48
N ASP A 234 -11.92 -4.22 -0.13
CA ASP A 234 -10.92 -3.59 0.72
C ASP A 234 -10.84 -4.25 2.09
N GLU A 235 -11.98 -4.59 2.69
CA GLU A 235 -12.03 -5.29 3.98
C GLU A 235 -11.37 -6.66 3.91
N GLY A 236 -11.68 -7.42 2.84
CA GLY A 236 -11.04 -8.71 2.59
C GLY A 236 -9.52 -8.57 2.40
N SER A 237 -9.08 -7.54 1.68
CA SER A 237 -7.67 -7.22 1.45
C SER A 237 -6.97 -6.83 2.74
N MET A 238 -7.59 -6.00 3.58
CA MET A 238 -7.06 -5.62 4.89
C MET A 238 -6.96 -6.84 5.83
N ALA A 239 -8.00 -7.68 5.88
CA ALA A 239 -7.97 -8.90 6.67
C ALA A 239 -6.86 -9.87 6.21
N ALA A 240 -6.63 -9.99 4.91
CA ALA A 240 -5.54 -10.77 4.33
C ALA A 240 -4.16 -10.17 4.68
N ALA A 241 -4.02 -8.85 4.61
CA ALA A 241 -2.82 -8.13 5.00
C ALA A 241 -2.46 -8.38 6.48
N LYS A 242 -3.44 -8.21 7.38
CA LYS A 242 -3.26 -8.49 8.82
C LYS A 242 -2.87 -9.95 9.10
N ARG A 243 -3.47 -10.93 8.37
CA ARG A 243 -3.10 -12.35 8.51
C ARG A 243 -1.66 -12.61 8.09
N LYS A 244 -1.22 -12.06 6.95
CA LYS A 244 0.16 -12.17 6.48
C LYS A 244 1.14 -11.55 7.48
N GLU A 245 0.79 -10.41 8.05
CA GLU A 245 1.60 -9.73 9.07
C GLU A 245 1.79 -10.59 10.32
N LYS A 246 0.70 -11.11 10.87
CA LYS A 246 0.77 -12.04 12.00
C LYS A 246 1.60 -13.30 11.66
N GLY A 247 1.45 -13.83 10.44
CA GLY A 247 2.24 -14.96 9.95
C GLY A 247 3.74 -14.69 9.94
N MET A 248 4.14 -13.51 9.44
CA MET A 248 5.54 -13.10 9.42
C MET A 248 6.10 -12.86 10.82
N GLN A 249 5.36 -12.20 11.71
CA GLN A 249 5.78 -12.03 13.10
C GLN A 249 6.03 -13.38 13.78
N ARG A 250 5.12 -14.34 13.59
CA ARG A 250 5.30 -15.72 14.10
C ARG A 250 6.53 -16.39 13.51
N ALA A 251 6.81 -16.23 12.22
CA ALA A 251 7.99 -16.77 11.56
C ALA A 251 9.28 -16.16 12.14
N VAL A 252 9.33 -14.83 12.30
CA VAL A 252 10.46 -14.13 12.92
C VAL A 252 10.69 -14.60 14.36
N HIS A 253 9.62 -14.73 15.17
CA HIS A 253 9.75 -15.26 16.53
C HIS A 253 10.22 -16.71 16.55
N ARG A 254 9.78 -17.55 15.61
CA ARG A 254 10.25 -18.94 15.50
C ARG A 254 11.75 -18.99 15.21
N VAL A 255 12.21 -18.25 14.20
CA VAL A 255 13.63 -18.16 13.84
C VAL A 255 14.44 -17.63 15.03
N ARG A 256 13.98 -16.54 15.70
CA ARG A 256 14.67 -16.00 16.88
C ARG A 256 14.80 -17.03 18.02
N ARG A 257 13.82 -17.90 18.22
CA ARG A 257 13.87 -18.98 19.23
C ARG A 257 14.75 -20.15 18.81
N SER A 258 14.88 -20.41 17.50
CA SER A 258 15.72 -21.48 16.98
C SER A 258 17.21 -21.08 16.91
N LEU A 259 17.50 -19.78 16.94
CA LEU A 259 18.88 -19.31 17.03
C LEU A 259 19.41 -19.60 18.44
N PRO A 260 20.57 -20.28 18.57
CA PRO A 260 21.17 -20.55 19.87
C PRO A 260 21.39 -19.24 20.64
N ARG A 261 20.94 -19.20 21.89
CA ARG A 261 21.27 -18.09 22.79
C ARG A 261 22.76 -18.20 23.10
N GLY A 262 23.55 -17.27 22.63
CA GLY A 262 24.97 -17.22 22.92
C GLY A 262 25.86 -17.65 21.75
N HIS A 263 25.49 -17.34 20.52
CA HIS A 263 26.53 -17.19 19.52
C HIS A 263 27.45 -16.04 19.95
N HIS A 264 28.48 -16.37 20.74
CA HIS A 264 29.77 -15.76 20.51
C HIS A 264 30.05 -16.09 19.05
N SER A 265 29.76 -15.18 18.14
CA SER A 265 30.17 -15.35 16.76
C SER A 265 31.65 -15.64 16.83
N ASP A 266 32.05 -16.79 16.37
CA ASP A 266 33.44 -17.09 16.20
C ASP A 266 34.01 -16.05 15.25
N LEU A 267 34.75 -15.11 15.81
CA LEU A 267 35.30 -13.96 15.06
C LEU A 267 36.67 -14.36 14.44
N SER A 268 37.14 -15.60 14.64
CA SER A 268 38.41 -16.08 14.12
C SER A 268 38.53 -15.90 12.60
N ASN A 269 37.42 -16.00 11.86
CA ASN A 269 37.40 -15.73 10.42
C ASN A 269 37.67 -14.27 10.08
N LEU A 270 37.50 -13.33 11.01
CA LEU A 270 37.77 -11.91 10.83
C LEU A 270 39.22 -11.53 11.14
N ASP A 271 40.00 -12.43 11.77
CA ASP A 271 41.40 -12.17 12.11
C ASP A 271 42.29 -12.07 10.86
N SER A 272 41.84 -12.56 9.72
CA SER A 272 42.51 -12.40 8.42
C SER A 272 42.29 -11.05 7.77
N PHE A 273 41.39 -10.22 8.31
CA PHE A 273 41.05 -8.91 7.74
C PHE A 273 41.54 -7.78 8.66
N THR A 274 42.07 -6.73 8.05
CA THR A 274 42.52 -5.52 8.74
C THR A 274 41.72 -4.32 8.25
N ILE A 275 41.18 -3.55 9.18
CA ILE A 275 40.49 -2.30 8.87
C ILE A 275 41.55 -1.20 8.84
N LEU A 276 41.58 -0.47 7.72
CA LEU A 276 42.45 0.68 7.52
C LEU A 276 41.68 1.96 7.87
N GLY A 277 42.01 2.58 9.00
CA GLY A 277 41.50 3.87 9.44
C GLY A 277 42.65 4.76 9.90
N GLU A 278 42.53 5.42 11.03
CA GLU A 278 43.62 6.18 11.70
C GLU A 278 44.74 5.25 12.23
N GLY A 279 44.55 3.92 12.11
CA GLY A 279 45.50 2.87 12.43
C GLY A 279 45.09 1.54 11.78
N LYS A 280 45.96 0.51 11.85
CA LYS A 280 45.64 -0.85 11.46
C LYS A 280 45.02 -1.58 12.64
N ILE A 281 43.76 -1.96 12.57
CA ILE A 281 43.04 -2.70 13.60
C ILE A 281 42.52 -3.99 12.98
N LEU A 282 42.60 -5.12 13.70
CA LEU A 282 41.99 -6.37 13.26
C LEU A 282 40.47 -6.20 13.21
N ALA A 283 39.84 -6.78 12.21
CA ALA A 283 38.38 -6.66 12.05
C ALA A 283 37.61 -7.31 13.22
N SER A 284 38.16 -8.36 13.83
CA SER A 284 37.66 -8.95 15.07
C SER A 284 37.64 -7.96 16.23
N ASP A 285 38.75 -7.25 16.46
CA ASP A 285 38.89 -6.26 17.54
C ASP A 285 37.93 -5.06 17.33
N PHE A 286 37.80 -4.61 16.09
CA PHE A 286 36.84 -3.58 15.73
C PHE A 286 35.39 -4.00 16.05
N VAL A 287 35.00 -5.22 15.69
CA VAL A 287 33.65 -5.74 16.01
C VAL A 287 33.42 -5.86 17.50
N ILE A 288 34.43 -6.24 18.27
CA ILE A 288 34.35 -6.32 19.74
C ILE A 288 34.14 -4.90 20.31
N SER A 289 34.97 -3.94 19.92
CA SER A 289 34.89 -2.55 20.41
C SER A 289 33.56 -1.88 20.07
N GLU A 290 33.02 -2.10 18.86
CA GLU A 290 31.71 -1.56 18.48
C GLU A 290 30.55 -2.26 19.21
N ARG A 291 30.66 -3.53 19.53
CA ARG A 291 29.68 -4.22 20.39
C ARG A 291 29.67 -3.68 21.81
N GLU A 292 30.82 -3.38 22.37
CA GLU A 292 30.94 -2.76 23.70
C GLU A 292 30.39 -1.34 23.70
N ARG A 293 30.70 -0.55 22.67
CA ARG A 293 30.21 0.82 22.51
C ARG A 293 28.68 0.88 22.36
N ASN A 294 28.09 -0.07 21.65
CA ASN A 294 26.66 -0.15 21.40
C ASN A 294 25.92 -1.08 22.38
N ARG A 295 26.57 -1.49 23.47
CA ARG A 295 25.90 -2.29 24.51
C ARG A 295 24.80 -1.42 25.13
N PRO A 296 23.50 -1.80 25.05
CA PRO A 296 22.47 -1.08 25.75
C PRO A 296 22.80 -1.13 27.24
N GLU A 297 22.83 0.04 27.92
CA GLU A 297 22.90 0.07 29.37
C GLU A 297 21.76 -0.80 29.89
N MET A 298 22.13 -1.90 30.56
CA MET A 298 21.14 -2.70 31.27
C MET A 298 20.60 -1.82 32.37
N ILE A 299 19.36 -1.37 32.21
CA ILE A 299 18.61 -0.77 33.31
C ILE A 299 18.47 -1.92 34.31
N ASP A 300 19.19 -1.80 35.42
CA ASP A 300 19.09 -2.70 36.57
C ASP A 300 17.64 -2.60 37.09
N GLU A 301 16.80 -3.57 36.73
CA GLU A 301 15.44 -3.68 37.28
C GLU A 301 15.38 -4.00 38.79
N ASP A 302 16.54 -4.14 39.46
CA ASP A 302 16.67 -4.48 40.88
C ASP A 302 16.99 -3.28 41.80
N ARG A 303 16.83 -2.02 41.33
CA ARG A 303 16.82 -0.87 42.23
C ARG A 303 15.38 -0.49 42.61
N THR A 304 14.79 -1.31 43.45
CA THR A 304 13.71 -0.90 44.37
C THR A 304 14.32 -0.12 45.53
N ASP A 305 14.62 1.15 45.32
CA ASP A 305 14.74 2.15 46.43
C ASP A 305 14.78 3.55 45.82
N LEU A 306 13.61 4.12 45.57
CA LEU A 306 13.42 5.56 45.44
C LEU A 306 12.33 6.01 46.39
N PRO A 307 12.58 7.00 47.25
CA PRO A 307 11.61 7.52 48.19
C PRO A 307 10.59 8.41 47.47
N GLY A 308 9.31 8.10 47.63
CA GLY A 308 8.21 9.06 47.58
C GLY A 308 8.02 9.84 46.28
N GLY A 309 7.58 9.17 45.19
CA GLY A 309 6.91 9.80 44.05
C GLY A 309 5.54 9.20 43.89
N GLU A 310 4.49 10.01 43.87
CA GLU A 310 3.10 9.59 43.72
C GLU A 310 2.93 8.65 42.52
N ALA A 311 2.36 7.49 42.80
CA ALA A 311 2.01 6.52 41.75
C ALA A 311 0.98 7.16 40.82
N VAL A 312 1.40 7.48 39.60
CA VAL A 312 0.48 7.75 38.50
C VAL A 312 -0.20 6.40 38.19
N SER A 313 -1.49 6.31 38.50
CA SER A 313 -2.30 5.12 38.24
C SER A 313 -2.24 4.78 36.76
N SER A 314 -1.68 3.63 36.42
CA SER A 314 -1.73 3.02 35.09
C SER A 314 -3.08 2.34 34.87
N GLU A 315 -4.18 3.06 35.00
CA GLU A 315 -5.45 2.59 34.45
C GLU A 315 -5.37 2.64 32.93
N PRO A 316 -5.77 1.57 32.21
CA PRO A 316 -5.82 1.59 30.77
C PRO A 316 -6.77 2.71 30.34
N LEU A 317 -6.27 3.63 29.52
CA LEU A 317 -7.07 4.73 28.96
C LEU A 317 -8.25 4.13 28.21
N ASP A 318 -9.47 4.49 28.64
CA ASP A 318 -10.72 4.06 28.02
C ASP A 318 -10.75 4.53 26.54
N PRO A 319 -10.85 3.60 25.57
CA PRO A 319 -10.91 3.95 24.14
C PRO A 319 -12.07 4.88 23.79
N SER A 320 -13.12 4.94 24.60
CA SER A 320 -14.29 5.79 24.37
C SER A 320 -13.99 7.29 24.50
N THR A 321 -12.94 7.68 25.22
CA THR A 321 -12.53 9.08 25.43
C THR A 321 -11.96 9.74 24.17
N PHE A 322 -11.54 8.95 23.15
CA PHE A 322 -10.95 9.43 21.91
C PHE A 322 -11.87 9.36 20.70
N ARG A 323 -13.16 8.99 20.91
CA ARG A 323 -14.13 8.86 19.80
C ARG A 323 -14.80 10.21 19.51
N PRO A 324 -14.80 10.67 18.25
CA PRO A 324 -15.69 11.74 17.83
C PRO A 324 -17.16 11.34 18.02
N ARG A 325 -18.00 12.25 18.47
CA ARG A 325 -19.44 11.99 18.64
C ARG A 325 -20.06 11.47 17.36
N GLY A 326 -20.61 10.25 17.38
CA GLY A 326 -21.31 9.63 16.25
C GLY A 326 -20.58 8.47 15.56
N GLN A 327 -19.46 7.99 16.10
CA GLN A 327 -18.82 6.74 15.64
C GLN A 327 -19.12 5.59 16.58
N SER A 328 -19.72 4.50 16.05
CA SER A 328 -19.90 3.23 16.74
C SER A 328 -18.57 2.44 16.71
N GLY A 329 -18.19 1.83 17.84
CA GLY A 329 -17.03 0.95 17.91
C GLY A 329 -17.38 -0.47 17.55
N LEU A 330 -16.36 -1.29 17.30
CA LEU A 330 -16.50 -2.73 17.02
C LEU A 330 -17.11 -3.52 18.20
N GLU A 331 -17.31 -2.89 19.34
CA GLU A 331 -17.89 -3.47 20.55
C GLU A 331 -19.41 -3.22 20.67
N ASP A 332 -19.96 -2.44 19.76
CA ASP A 332 -21.39 -2.10 19.71
C ASP A 332 -22.19 -3.00 18.73
N PHE A 333 -21.53 -4.08 18.20
CA PHE A 333 -22.14 -5.06 17.29
C PHE A 333 -22.05 -6.48 17.84
#